data_2bc8e8605a084e5a4d63e93405c9280e
#
_entry.id   2bc8e8605a084e5a4d63e93405c9280e
#
_cell.length_a   1.000
_cell.length_b   1.000
_cell.length_c   1.000
_cell.angle_alpha   90.00
_cell.angle_beta   90.00
_cell.angle_gamma   90.00
#
_symmetry.space_group_name_H-M   'P 1'
#
loop_
_entity.id
_entity.type
_entity.pdbx_description
1 polymer ?
#
loop_
_entity_poly.entity_id
_entity_poly.type
_entity_poly.pdbx_seq_one_letter_code
_entity_poly.pdbx_strand_id
1 'polypeptide(L)'
;MVQPKRPTSAACDERPEPVQSAEHPSRTARGRATAGEPRPRFDTLTVPKASDVLAAEVRERILSGEFTEGMALPPERQLVEQTGLSRATVREALRVLEVERLLEIRPGRGGGAFVHRPGRESLANTVRLVIRGQRIRLEDLHETREAIEPACAALAARRRTDVDLAELDDAHAELVAAGDDIQRFLRANIHWHNAVARAGENELLIGFMSALSQSIHAATDIEQFMDADIRELTARAHARITEAIRDGDSEAAMRRMTRHVCGFARAAAEVDRRDGVELTDPEN
;
A
#
# COMPACT_ATOMS: atom_id res chain seq x y z
N MET A 1 29.42 -51.69 -1.01
CA MET A 1 30.78 -52.22 -0.89
C MET A 1 31.53 -51.74 -2.12
N VAL A 2 32.25 -50.60 -2.04
CA VAL A 2 33.43 -50.17 -2.74
C VAL A 2 33.79 -48.76 -2.21
N GLN A 3 34.90 -48.69 -1.48
CA GLN A 3 35.49 -47.42 -1.03
C GLN A 3 36.36 -46.85 -2.13
N PRO A 4 36.48 -45.52 -2.31
CA PRO A 4 37.57 -44.94 -3.09
C PRO A 4 38.73 -44.50 -2.18
N LYS A 5 39.93 -44.77 -2.73
CA LYS A 5 41.29 -44.55 -2.19
C LYS A 5 41.62 -43.09 -2.03
N ARG A 6 42.38 -42.77 -0.96
CA ARG A 6 43.16 -41.53 -0.79
C ARG A 6 44.39 -41.51 -1.70
N PRO A 7 44.79 -40.37 -2.23
CA PRO A 7 46.15 -40.20 -2.74
C PRO A 7 47.09 -39.63 -1.68
N THR A 8 48.30 -40.09 -1.74
CA THR A 8 49.45 -39.91 -0.90
C THR A 8 50.16 -38.56 -1.07
N SER A 9 50.70 -38.11 0.03
CA SER A 9 51.70 -37.05 0.23
C SER A 9 52.95 -37.19 -0.65
N ALA A 10 53.40 -36.04 -1.22
CA ALA A 10 54.81 -35.85 -1.55
C ALA A 10 55.22 -34.42 -1.17
N ALA A 11 56.13 -34.37 -0.22
CA ALA A 11 56.83 -33.18 0.25
C ALA A 11 57.91 -32.79 -0.79
N CYS A 12 58.09 -31.51 -1.06
CA CYS A 12 59.33 -30.96 -1.57
C CYS A 12 59.74 -29.79 -0.69
N ASP A 13 60.87 -30.02 -0.11
CA ASP A 13 61.73 -29.15 0.73
C ASP A 13 62.56 -28.29 -0.25
N GLU A 14 62.39 -26.97 -0.24
CA GLU A 14 63.30 -26.02 -0.85
C GLU A 14 63.60 -24.87 0.09
N ARG A 15 64.88 -24.82 0.54
CA ARG A 15 65.47 -23.76 1.36
C ARG A 15 65.71 -22.52 0.54
N PRO A 16 65.55 -21.31 1.02
CA PRO A 16 65.90 -20.08 0.32
C PRO A 16 67.40 -19.81 0.41
N GLU A 17 68.00 -19.43 -0.72
CA GLU A 17 69.35 -18.92 -0.83
C GLU A 17 69.56 -17.53 -0.25
N PRO A 18 70.79 -17.16 0.17
CA PRO A 18 71.09 -15.93 0.90
C PRO A 18 71.11 -14.70 -0.03
N VAL A 19 70.44 -13.63 0.44
CA VAL A 19 70.38 -12.32 -0.17
C VAL A 19 71.76 -11.66 -0.12
N GLN A 20 72.31 -11.33 -1.28
CA GLN A 20 73.50 -10.48 -1.45
C GLN A 20 73.14 -9.03 -1.18
N SER A 21 73.94 -8.40 -0.30
CA SER A 21 73.89 -6.97 0.02
C SER A 21 74.33 -6.14 -1.20
N ALA A 22 73.47 -5.35 -1.76
CA ALA A 22 73.76 -4.35 -2.77
C ALA A 22 73.87 -2.95 -2.18
N GLU A 23 74.94 -2.31 -2.50
CA GLU A 23 75.43 -0.99 -2.09
C GLU A 23 74.42 0.15 -2.36
N HIS A 24 74.42 1.14 -1.46
CA HIS A 24 73.70 2.42 -1.64
C HIS A 24 74.39 3.30 -2.69
N PRO A 25 73.73 3.78 -3.73
CA PRO A 25 74.18 4.95 -4.48
C PRO A 25 73.54 6.24 -3.90
N SER A 26 74.38 7.24 -3.83
CA SER A 26 74.20 8.59 -3.32
C SER A 26 73.08 9.40 -3.96
N ARG A 27 72.47 10.23 -3.08
CA ARG A 27 71.59 11.34 -3.44
C ARG A 27 72.21 12.27 -4.44
N THR A 28 71.67 12.36 -5.66
CA THR A 28 71.50 13.61 -6.42
C THR A 28 70.72 13.31 -7.71
N ALA A 29 69.50 13.79 -7.79
CA ALA A 29 68.90 14.48 -8.96
C ALA A 29 67.42 14.61 -8.74
N ARG A 30 66.93 15.84 -8.57
CA ARG A 30 65.51 16.17 -8.71
C ARG A 30 65.12 15.89 -10.17
N GLY A 31 64.61 14.71 -10.44
CA GLY A 31 63.97 14.36 -11.69
C GLY A 31 62.61 15.05 -11.77
N ARG A 32 62.43 15.86 -12.78
CA ARG A 32 61.23 16.49 -13.26
C ARG A 32 60.16 15.41 -13.41
N ALA A 33 59.01 15.56 -12.73
CA ALA A 33 57.87 14.66 -12.85
C ALA A 33 57.43 14.60 -14.32
N THR A 34 57.63 13.45 -14.95
CA THR A 34 57.06 13.13 -16.25
C THR A 34 55.55 12.92 -16.11
N ALA A 35 54.83 13.65 -16.94
CA ALA A 35 53.39 13.54 -17.01
C ALA A 35 52.96 12.12 -17.42
N GLY A 36 52.06 11.52 -16.62
CA GLY A 36 51.07 10.62 -17.18
C GLY A 36 51.33 9.13 -17.18
N GLU A 37 51.67 8.52 -16.03
CA GLU A 37 51.29 7.13 -15.87
C GLU A 37 49.78 7.11 -15.52
N PRO A 38 48.95 6.33 -16.26
CA PRO A 38 47.52 6.24 -15.94
C PRO A 38 47.35 5.60 -14.56
N ARG A 39 46.84 6.37 -13.61
CA ARG A 39 46.49 5.83 -12.31
C ARG A 39 45.42 4.74 -12.51
N PRO A 40 45.53 3.58 -11.85
CA PRO A 40 44.53 2.55 -11.95
C PRO A 40 43.15 3.12 -11.52
N ARG A 41 42.14 2.93 -12.36
CA ARG A 41 40.76 3.32 -12.09
C ARG A 41 40.01 2.07 -11.68
N PHE A 42 39.23 2.20 -10.61
CA PHE A 42 38.29 1.16 -10.19
C PHE A 42 36.90 1.55 -10.70
N ASP A 43 36.16 0.57 -11.18
CA ASP A 43 34.74 0.76 -11.50
C ASP A 43 33.98 0.95 -10.22
N THR A 44 32.87 1.69 -10.33
CA THR A 44 31.96 1.92 -9.16
C THR A 44 31.37 0.59 -8.74
N LEU A 45 31.67 0.17 -7.52
CA LEU A 45 31.05 -1.01 -6.93
C LEU A 45 29.73 -0.60 -6.27
N THR A 46 28.62 -1.20 -6.72
CA THR A 46 27.30 -1.03 -6.09
C THR A 46 27.17 -2.10 -5.02
N VAL A 47 27.37 -1.72 -3.76
CA VAL A 47 27.13 -2.58 -2.59
C VAL A 47 25.84 -2.12 -1.95
N PRO A 48 24.87 -3.03 -1.69
CA PRO A 48 23.64 -2.66 -0.96
C PRO A 48 23.99 -2.05 0.41
N LYS A 49 23.28 -1.01 0.81
CA LYS A 49 23.44 -0.46 2.14
C LYS A 49 23.01 -1.49 3.17
N ALA A 50 23.77 -1.63 4.26
CA ALA A 50 23.43 -2.56 5.32
C ALA A 50 22.07 -2.27 5.97
N SER A 51 21.61 -1.00 5.97
CA SER A 51 20.25 -0.62 6.36
C SER A 51 19.18 -1.24 5.46
N ASP A 52 19.41 -1.24 4.14
CA ASP A 52 18.44 -1.77 3.17
C ASP A 52 18.38 -3.31 3.27
N VAL A 53 19.51 -3.96 3.53
CA VAL A 53 19.56 -5.41 3.76
C VAL A 53 18.79 -5.79 5.02
N LEU A 54 18.99 -5.07 6.13
CA LEU A 54 18.23 -5.32 7.37
C LEU A 54 16.75 -5.03 7.17
N ALA A 55 16.40 -3.94 6.51
CA ALA A 55 15.00 -3.62 6.22
C ALA A 55 14.35 -4.70 5.35
N ALA A 56 15.05 -5.21 4.33
CA ALA A 56 14.56 -6.30 3.50
C ALA A 56 14.31 -7.58 4.30
N GLU A 57 15.23 -7.97 5.17
CA GLU A 57 15.10 -9.15 6.03
C GLU A 57 13.87 -9.05 6.95
N VAL A 58 13.71 -7.91 7.64
CA VAL A 58 12.56 -7.69 8.52
C VAL A 58 11.26 -7.64 7.73
N ARG A 59 11.25 -7.00 6.56
CA ARG A 59 10.09 -6.95 5.66
C ARG A 59 9.62 -8.35 5.27
N GLU A 60 10.53 -9.21 4.83
CA GLU A 60 10.18 -10.59 4.45
C GLU A 60 9.58 -11.38 5.62
N ARG A 61 10.10 -11.21 6.83
CA ARG A 61 9.53 -11.88 8.02
C ARG A 61 8.16 -11.35 8.41
N ILE A 62 7.87 -10.07 8.18
CA ILE A 62 6.54 -9.49 8.37
C ILE A 62 5.57 -10.02 7.30
N LEU A 63 5.97 -9.99 6.02
CA LEU A 63 5.13 -10.40 4.91
C LEU A 63 4.86 -11.91 4.89
N SER A 64 5.84 -12.73 5.29
CA SER A 64 5.66 -14.18 5.46
C SER A 64 4.77 -14.54 6.66
N GLY A 65 4.55 -13.60 7.60
CA GLY A 65 3.78 -13.83 8.81
C GLY A 65 4.59 -14.41 9.98
N GLU A 66 5.90 -14.54 9.84
CA GLU A 66 6.79 -14.91 10.97
C GLU A 66 6.71 -13.84 12.07
N PHE A 67 6.74 -12.56 11.67
CA PHE A 67 6.46 -11.45 12.57
C PHE A 67 4.99 -11.04 12.41
N THR A 68 4.20 -11.27 13.45
CA THR A 68 2.76 -11.05 13.43
C THR A 68 2.40 -9.60 13.77
N GLU A 69 1.22 -9.17 13.35
CA GLU A 69 0.66 -7.85 13.68
C GLU A 69 0.73 -7.57 15.19
N GLY A 70 1.21 -6.38 15.55
CA GLY A 70 1.37 -5.96 16.95
C GLY A 70 2.56 -6.56 17.68
N MET A 71 3.34 -7.48 17.08
CA MET A 71 4.56 -8.02 17.69
C MET A 71 5.57 -6.89 17.89
N ALA A 72 6.16 -6.80 19.10
CA ALA A 72 7.27 -5.89 19.37
C ALA A 72 8.57 -6.46 18.79
N LEU A 73 9.28 -5.68 17.99
CA LEU A 73 10.66 -6.02 17.60
C LEU A 73 11.61 -5.89 18.81
N PRO A 74 12.74 -6.59 18.79
CA PRO A 74 13.77 -6.39 19.79
C PRO A 74 14.18 -4.91 19.87
N PRO A 75 14.46 -4.37 21.07
CA PRO A 75 14.96 -3.00 21.21
C PRO A 75 16.20 -2.74 20.35
N GLU A 76 16.39 -1.49 19.89
CA GLU A 76 17.53 -1.11 19.01
C GLU A 76 18.87 -1.67 19.52
N ARG A 77 19.10 -1.67 20.84
CA ARG A 77 20.33 -2.20 21.42
C ARG A 77 20.52 -3.70 21.12
N GLN A 78 19.44 -4.47 21.24
CA GLN A 78 19.50 -5.90 20.96
C GLN A 78 19.62 -6.17 19.46
N LEU A 79 18.97 -5.36 18.61
CA LEU A 79 19.14 -5.46 17.17
C LEU A 79 20.59 -5.20 16.74
N VAL A 80 21.25 -4.19 17.36
CA VAL A 80 22.68 -3.93 17.17
C VAL A 80 23.53 -5.13 17.57
N GLU A 81 23.26 -5.73 18.74
CA GLU A 81 23.96 -6.92 19.24
C GLU A 81 23.75 -8.15 18.35
N GLN A 82 22.53 -8.36 17.85
CA GLN A 82 22.18 -9.51 17.01
C GLN A 82 22.71 -9.41 15.57
N THR A 83 22.69 -8.21 15.00
CA THR A 83 23.05 -7.99 13.60
C THR A 83 24.50 -7.59 13.40
N GLY A 84 25.17 -7.12 14.44
CA GLY A 84 26.52 -6.55 14.36
C GLY A 84 26.57 -5.19 13.64
N LEU A 85 25.43 -4.60 13.31
CA LEU A 85 25.35 -3.32 12.62
C LEU A 85 25.47 -2.13 13.57
N SER A 86 25.82 -0.95 13.04
CA SER A 86 25.84 0.27 13.82
C SER A 86 24.42 0.69 14.26
N ARG A 87 24.32 1.45 15.37
CA ARG A 87 23.04 2.02 15.81
C ARG A 87 22.39 2.91 14.75
N ALA A 88 23.19 3.66 14.00
CA ALA A 88 22.69 4.51 12.91
C ALA A 88 22.08 3.68 11.78
N THR A 89 22.73 2.57 11.41
CA THR A 89 22.26 1.63 10.40
C THR A 89 20.95 0.96 10.80
N VAL A 90 20.85 0.50 12.07
CA VAL A 90 19.61 -0.10 12.59
C VAL A 90 18.47 0.90 12.58
N ARG A 91 18.69 2.14 13.05
CA ARG A 91 17.67 3.19 13.01
C ARG A 91 17.21 3.52 11.61
N GLU A 92 18.13 3.58 10.67
CA GLU A 92 17.78 3.83 9.26
C GLU A 92 16.90 2.71 8.70
N ALA A 93 17.23 1.45 8.97
CA ALA A 93 16.41 0.32 8.58
C ALA A 93 14.99 0.39 9.19
N LEU A 94 14.88 0.69 10.49
CA LEU A 94 13.58 0.84 11.15
C LEU A 94 12.77 2.01 10.58
N ARG A 95 13.41 3.13 10.23
CA ARG A 95 12.74 4.26 9.56
C ARG A 95 12.20 3.90 8.18
N VAL A 96 12.98 3.15 7.39
CA VAL A 96 12.50 2.66 6.08
C VAL A 96 11.22 1.85 6.26
N LEU A 97 11.20 0.91 7.20
CA LEU A 97 10.04 0.08 7.49
C LEU A 97 8.84 0.86 8.07
N GLU A 98 9.10 1.90 8.84
CA GLU A 98 8.06 2.82 9.34
C GLU A 98 7.43 3.62 8.19
N VAL A 99 8.24 4.15 7.26
CA VAL A 99 7.75 4.83 6.05
C VAL A 99 6.92 3.87 5.17
N GLU A 100 7.32 2.60 5.08
CA GLU A 100 6.58 1.56 4.36
C GLU A 100 5.32 1.09 5.10
N ARG A 101 5.03 1.64 6.29
CA ARG A 101 3.91 1.23 7.14
C ARG A 101 3.98 -0.23 7.58
N LEU A 102 5.18 -0.80 7.65
CA LEU A 102 5.43 -2.15 8.18
C LEU A 102 5.80 -2.15 9.66
N LEU A 103 6.12 -0.99 10.21
CA LEU A 103 6.34 -0.76 11.63
C LEU A 103 5.60 0.49 12.11
N GLU A 104 5.20 0.46 13.36
CA GLU A 104 4.74 1.61 14.14
C GLU A 104 5.77 1.88 15.24
N ILE A 105 6.35 3.08 15.27
CA ILE A 105 7.28 3.49 16.33
C ILE A 105 6.51 4.20 17.44
N ARG A 106 6.45 3.57 18.61
CA ARG A 106 5.79 4.14 19.79
C ARG A 106 6.83 4.74 20.73
N PRO A 107 6.73 6.03 21.10
CA PRO A 107 7.67 6.67 22.03
C PRO A 107 7.39 6.31 23.48
N GLY A 108 8.39 6.51 24.35
CA GLY A 108 8.21 6.50 25.80
C GLY A 108 8.51 5.15 26.47
N ARG A 109 8.11 5.06 27.78
CA ARG A 109 8.35 3.88 28.61
C ARG A 109 7.41 2.74 28.17
N GLY A 110 7.98 1.65 27.67
CA GLY A 110 7.22 0.56 27.02
C GLY A 110 7.00 0.79 25.50
N GLY A 111 7.60 1.85 24.95
CA GLY A 111 7.65 2.08 23.51
C GLY A 111 8.61 1.15 22.78
N GLY A 112 8.70 1.30 21.46
CA GLY A 112 9.54 0.48 20.60
C GLY A 112 9.00 0.42 19.18
N ALA A 113 9.57 -0.46 18.37
CA ALA A 113 9.06 -0.75 17.02
C ALA A 113 8.10 -1.93 17.09
N PHE A 114 6.87 -1.73 16.66
CA PHE A 114 5.84 -2.75 16.62
C PHE A 114 5.50 -3.07 15.17
N VAL A 115 5.34 -4.34 14.89
CA VAL A 115 4.96 -4.83 13.56
C VAL A 115 3.57 -4.31 13.20
N HIS A 116 3.47 -3.72 12.03
CA HIS A 116 2.22 -3.29 11.43
C HIS A 116 2.12 -3.88 10.01
N ARG A 117 0.97 -4.43 9.66
CA ARG A 117 0.73 -4.96 8.32
C ARG A 117 -0.18 -4.01 7.57
N PRO A 118 0.28 -3.45 6.43
CA PRO A 118 -0.55 -2.55 5.66
C PRO A 118 -1.82 -3.27 5.19
N GLY A 119 -2.96 -2.74 5.61
CA GLY A 119 -4.29 -3.25 5.25
C GLY A 119 -5.00 -2.35 4.25
N ARG A 120 -6.31 -2.58 4.10
CA ARG A 120 -7.21 -1.82 3.22
C ARG A 120 -7.14 -0.30 3.40
N GLU A 121 -6.91 0.16 4.64
CA GLU A 121 -6.81 1.61 4.92
C GLU A 121 -5.54 2.23 4.33
N SER A 122 -4.41 1.52 4.38
CA SER A 122 -3.16 1.95 3.73
C SER A 122 -3.34 2.06 2.21
N LEU A 123 -4.04 1.09 1.61
CA LEU A 123 -4.39 1.13 0.19
C LEU A 123 -5.29 2.33 -0.11
N ALA A 124 -6.35 2.53 0.67
CA ALA A 124 -7.28 3.65 0.49
C ALA A 124 -6.56 5.00 0.57
N ASN A 125 -5.66 5.18 1.55
CA ASN A 125 -4.84 6.39 1.69
C ASN A 125 -3.95 6.63 0.46
N THR A 126 -3.28 5.57 -0.03
CA THR A 126 -2.41 5.67 -1.21
C THR A 126 -3.21 6.06 -2.45
N VAL A 127 -4.36 5.42 -2.69
CA VAL A 127 -5.23 5.73 -3.82
C VAL A 127 -5.74 7.17 -3.74
N ARG A 128 -6.17 7.64 -2.57
CA ARG A 128 -6.58 9.05 -2.38
C ARG A 128 -5.46 10.04 -2.71
N LEU A 129 -4.22 9.75 -2.28
CA LEU A 129 -3.07 10.59 -2.62
C LEU A 129 -2.82 10.65 -4.13
N VAL A 130 -2.98 9.52 -4.83
CA VAL A 130 -2.86 9.47 -6.30
C VAL A 130 -3.96 10.29 -6.95
N ILE A 131 -5.23 10.12 -6.53
CA ILE A 131 -6.37 10.87 -7.06
C ILE A 131 -6.13 12.38 -6.92
N ARG A 132 -5.74 12.86 -5.73
CA ARG A 132 -5.44 14.28 -5.49
C ARG A 132 -4.21 14.76 -6.26
N GLY A 133 -3.11 14.00 -6.18
CA GLY A 133 -1.82 14.41 -6.77
C GLY A 133 -1.84 14.48 -8.28
N GLN A 134 -2.57 13.58 -8.93
CA GLN A 134 -2.73 13.53 -10.39
C GLN A 134 -3.94 14.32 -10.90
N ARG A 135 -4.75 14.88 -9.99
CA ARG A 135 -6.01 15.58 -10.35
C ARG A 135 -6.88 14.70 -11.26
N ILE A 136 -7.10 13.46 -10.82
CA ILE A 136 -7.90 12.49 -11.59
C ILE A 136 -9.28 13.08 -11.85
N ARG A 137 -9.75 13.00 -13.08
CA ARG A 137 -11.05 13.56 -13.48
C ARG A 137 -12.19 12.75 -12.86
N LEU A 138 -13.32 13.42 -12.62
CA LEU A 138 -14.52 12.78 -12.10
C LEU A 138 -15.00 11.64 -13.02
N GLU A 139 -14.89 11.81 -14.32
CA GLU A 139 -15.20 10.79 -15.32
C GLU A 139 -14.40 9.50 -15.09
N ASP A 140 -13.06 9.61 -14.89
CA ASP A 140 -12.18 8.45 -14.64
C ASP A 140 -12.55 7.73 -13.33
N LEU A 141 -13.01 8.48 -12.30
CA LEU A 141 -13.52 7.89 -11.05
C LEU A 141 -14.83 7.14 -11.27
N HIS A 142 -15.74 7.67 -12.09
CA HIS A 142 -16.99 6.99 -12.44
C HIS A 142 -16.74 5.73 -13.26
N GLU A 143 -15.87 5.77 -14.26
CA GLU A 143 -15.44 4.58 -15.01
C GLU A 143 -14.87 3.51 -14.09
N THR A 144 -14.08 3.90 -13.11
CA THR A 144 -13.54 2.96 -12.10
C THR A 144 -14.66 2.35 -11.26
N ARG A 145 -15.67 3.12 -10.85
CA ARG A 145 -16.86 2.58 -10.14
C ARG A 145 -17.62 1.58 -10.99
N GLU A 146 -17.88 1.92 -12.26
CA GLU A 146 -18.56 1.03 -13.20
C GLU A 146 -17.83 -0.31 -13.38
N ALA A 147 -16.51 -0.30 -13.30
CA ALA A 147 -15.69 -1.51 -13.39
C ALA A 147 -15.75 -2.39 -12.13
N ILE A 148 -15.78 -1.78 -10.93
CA ILE A 148 -15.57 -2.55 -9.68
C ILE A 148 -16.84 -2.75 -8.85
N GLU A 149 -17.78 -1.80 -8.80
CA GLU A 149 -18.96 -1.93 -7.93
C GLU A 149 -19.90 -3.06 -8.31
N PRO A 150 -20.17 -3.36 -9.59
CA PRO A 150 -20.94 -4.53 -9.96
C PRO A 150 -20.31 -5.84 -9.49
N ALA A 151 -18.97 -5.94 -9.52
CA ALA A 151 -18.26 -7.09 -8.99
C ALA A 151 -18.39 -7.19 -7.47
N CYS A 152 -18.32 -6.05 -6.75
CA CYS A 152 -18.57 -6.01 -5.31
C CYS A 152 -19.98 -6.52 -4.96
N ALA A 153 -21.02 -6.07 -5.66
CA ALA A 153 -22.39 -6.50 -5.44
C ALA A 153 -22.58 -8.01 -5.72
N ALA A 154 -21.96 -8.54 -6.78
CA ALA A 154 -21.99 -9.96 -7.06
C ALA A 154 -21.27 -10.80 -6.01
N LEU A 155 -20.14 -10.31 -5.46
CA LEU A 155 -19.43 -10.95 -4.36
C LEU A 155 -20.27 -10.90 -3.08
N ALA A 156 -20.86 -9.76 -2.75
CA ALA A 156 -21.74 -9.59 -1.61
C ALA A 156 -22.90 -10.60 -1.63
N ALA A 157 -23.57 -10.76 -2.78
CA ALA A 157 -24.65 -11.75 -2.92
C ALA A 157 -24.19 -13.20 -2.62
N ARG A 158 -22.93 -13.53 -2.86
CA ARG A 158 -22.37 -14.86 -2.59
C ARG A 158 -21.87 -15.07 -1.16
N ARG A 159 -21.45 -13.99 -0.47
CA ARG A 159 -20.66 -14.08 0.76
C ARG A 159 -21.34 -13.46 1.98
N ARG A 160 -22.29 -12.54 1.76
CA ARG A 160 -22.95 -11.79 2.84
C ARG A 160 -23.36 -12.67 4.01
N THR A 161 -23.16 -12.16 5.19
CA THR A 161 -23.71 -12.65 6.45
C THR A 161 -24.98 -11.91 6.84
N ASP A 162 -25.68 -12.37 7.87
CA ASP A 162 -26.82 -11.63 8.43
C ASP A 162 -26.40 -10.27 9.03
N VAL A 163 -25.17 -10.16 9.52
CA VAL A 163 -24.60 -8.89 10.01
C VAL A 163 -24.42 -7.89 8.87
N ASP A 164 -23.91 -8.36 7.72
CA ASP A 164 -23.76 -7.51 6.53
C ASP A 164 -25.11 -7.03 6.00
N LEU A 165 -26.11 -7.91 6.02
CA LEU A 165 -27.49 -7.53 5.61
C LEU A 165 -28.09 -6.49 6.55
N ALA A 166 -27.87 -6.61 7.85
CA ALA A 166 -28.30 -5.60 8.82
C ALA A 166 -27.61 -4.25 8.57
N GLU A 167 -26.31 -4.26 8.31
CA GLU A 167 -25.56 -3.04 7.98
C GLU A 167 -26.07 -2.36 6.69
N LEU A 168 -26.40 -3.15 5.66
CA LEU A 168 -26.98 -2.64 4.42
C LEU A 168 -28.37 -2.02 4.64
N ASP A 169 -29.20 -2.67 5.46
CA ASP A 169 -30.53 -2.16 5.81
C ASP A 169 -30.43 -0.86 6.63
N ASP A 170 -29.54 -0.80 7.61
CA ASP A 170 -29.29 0.39 8.43
C ASP A 170 -28.79 1.57 7.58
N ALA A 171 -27.80 1.34 6.70
CA ALA A 171 -27.28 2.36 5.79
C ALA A 171 -28.38 2.86 4.83
N HIS A 172 -29.24 1.97 4.33
CA HIS A 172 -30.38 2.34 3.50
C HIS A 172 -31.42 3.14 4.27
N ALA A 173 -31.74 2.73 5.51
CA ALA A 173 -32.66 3.47 6.38
C ALA A 173 -32.16 4.88 6.68
N GLU A 174 -30.86 5.05 6.95
CA GLU A 174 -30.22 6.36 7.13
C GLU A 174 -30.34 7.24 5.88
N LEU A 175 -30.14 6.66 4.69
CA LEU A 175 -30.26 7.35 3.41
C LEU A 175 -31.70 7.86 3.21
N VAL A 176 -32.69 7.03 3.46
CA VAL A 176 -34.13 7.43 3.36
C VAL A 176 -34.48 8.48 4.41
N ALA A 177 -33.99 8.34 5.65
CA ALA A 177 -34.24 9.27 6.73
C ALA A 177 -33.55 10.63 6.59
N ALA A 178 -32.58 10.75 5.65
CA ALA A 178 -31.89 12.00 5.38
C ALA A 178 -32.84 13.09 4.80
N GLY A 179 -33.88 12.69 4.07
CA GLY A 179 -34.85 13.62 3.50
C GLY A 179 -34.17 14.68 2.63
N ASP A 180 -34.32 15.96 3.01
CA ASP A 180 -33.72 17.08 2.31
C ASP A 180 -32.33 17.47 2.79
N ASP A 181 -31.76 16.77 3.79
CA ASP A 181 -30.38 16.95 4.24
C ASP A 181 -29.45 16.23 3.26
N ILE A 182 -28.97 16.99 2.26
CA ILE A 182 -28.09 16.48 1.19
C ILE A 182 -26.82 15.89 1.76
N GLN A 183 -26.19 16.55 2.73
CA GLN A 183 -24.94 16.09 3.33
C GLN A 183 -25.13 14.76 4.09
N ARG A 184 -26.23 14.61 4.81
CA ARG A 184 -26.59 13.35 5.45
C ARG A 184 -26.86 12.25 4.43
N PHE A 185 -27.60 12.58 3.36
CA PHE A 185 -27.88 11.66 2.26
C PHE A 185 -26.58 11.13 1.62
N LEU A 186 -25.65 12.02 1.28
CA LEU A 186 -24.38 11.66 0.66
C LEU A 186 -23.52 10.78 1.58
N ARG A 187 -23.46 11.08 2.88
CA ARG A 187 -22.74 10.22 3.84
C ARG A 187 -23.37 8.82 3.92
N ALA A 188 -24.68 8.72 3.99
CA ALA A 188 -25.39 7.44 4.02
C ALA A 188 -25.21 6.67 2.70
N ASN A 189 -25.21 7.36 1.57
CA ASN A 189 -24.92 6.79 0.26
C ASN A 189 -23.52 6.14 0.21
N ILE A 190 -22.49 6.86 0.65
CA ILE A 190 -21.12 6.33 0.77
C ILE A 190 -21.08 5.11 1.69
N HIS A 191 -21.74 5.20 2.85
CA HIS A 191 -21.79 4.12 3.82
C HIS A 191 -22.37 2.85 3.19
N TRP A 192 -23.47 2.97 2.46
CA TRP A 192 -24.11 1.84 1.79
C TRP A 192 -23.20 1.20 0.72
N HIS A 193 -22.58 1.97 -0.17
CA HIS A 193 -21.66 1.44 -1.19
C HIS A 193 -20.45 0.72 -0.56
N ASN A 194 -19.90 1.28 0.53
CA ASN A 194 -18.83 0.64 1.27
C ASN A 194 -19.30 -0.63 2.00
N ALA A 195 -20.54 -0.67 2.50
CA ALA A 195 -21.12 -1.87 3.10
C ALA A 195 -21.28 -2.99 2.07
N VAL A 196 -21.74 -2.68 0.84
CA VAL A 196 -21.75 -3.65 -0.27
C VAL A 196 -20.36 -4.23 -0.54
N ALA A 197 -19.32 -3.38 -0.56
CA ALA A 197 -17.96 -3.85 -0.78
C ALA A 197 -17.47 -4.74 0.38
N ARG A 198 -17.79 -4.38 1.64
CA ARG A 198 -17.44 -5.21 2.82
C ARG A 198 -18.11 -6.57 2.80
N ALA A 199 -19.40 -6.63 2.49
CA ALA A 199 -20.15 -7.88 2.35
C ALA A 199 -19.57 -8.83 1.28
N GLY A 200 -18.75 -8.28 0.36
CA GLY A 200 -18.03 -9.04 -0.66
C GLY A 200 -16.72 -9.67 -0.18
N GLU A 201 -16.24 -9.34 1.04
CA GLU A 201 -15.04 -9.91 1.68
C GLU A 201 -13.78 -9.90 0.80
N ASN A 202 -13.59 -8.88 -0.05
CA ASN A 202 -12.39 -8.71 -0.84
C ASN A 202 -11.64 -7.46 -0.36
N GLU A 203 -10.59 -7.65 0.43
CA GLU A 203 -9.83 -6.56 1.07
C GLU A 203 -9.32 -5.50 0.09
N LEU A 204 -8.92 -5.90 -1.12
CA LEU A 204 -8.47 -4.94 -2.15
C LEU A 204 -9.64 -4.09 -2.66
N LEU A 205 -10.77 -4.71 -2.99
CA LEU A 205 -11.96 -3.99 -3.44
C LEU A 205 -12.51 -3.07 -2.33
N ILE A 206 -12.48 -3.50 -1.08
CA ILE A 206 -12.88 -2.67 0.07
C ILE A 206 -11.98 -1.42 0.16
N GLY A 207 -10.66 -1.59 0.04
CA GLY A 207 -9.70 -0.48 0.06
C GLY A 207 -9.91 0.50 -1.10
N PHE A 208 -10.09 0.00 -2.32
CA PHE A 208 -10.41 0.82 -3.49
C PHE A 208 -11.74 1.56 -3.32
N MET A 209 -12.80 0.86 -2.91
CA MET A 209 -14.12 1.48 -2.71
C MET A 209 -14.09 2.58 -1.65
N SER A 210 -13.38 2.37 -0.55
CA SER A 210 -13.21 3.40 0.49
C SER A 210 -12.54 4.67 -0.05
N ALA A 211 -11.53 4.54 -0.91
CA ALA A 211 -10.86 5.68 -1.53
C ALA A 211 -11.75 6.41 -2.54
N LEU A 212 -12.40 5.66 -3.43
CA LEU A 212 -13.26 6.20 -4.49
C LEU A 212 -14.50 6.89 -3.92
N SER A 213 -15.17 6.27 -2.97
CA SER A 213 -16.40 6.81 -2.36
C SER A 213 -16.18 8.20 -1.75
N GLN A 214 -15.06 8.38 -1.04
CA GLN A 214 -14.71 9.69 -0.46
C GLN A 214 -14.37 10.72 -1.54
N SER A 215 -13.65 10.32 -2.58
CA SER A 215 -13.25 11.21 -3.67
C SER A 215 -14.46 11.69 -4.48
N ILE A 216 -15.39 10.78 -4.77
CA ILE A 216 -16.62 11.08 -5.51
C ILE A 216 -17.55 11.95 -4.66
N HIS A 217 -17.65 11.69 -3.35
CA HIS A 217 -18.42 12.54 -2.44
C HIS A 217 -17.95 13.99 -2.51
N ALA A 218 -16.64 14.21 -2.38
CA ALA A 218 -16.07 15.55 -2.48
C ALA A 218 -16.32 16.21 -3.84
N ALA A 219 -16.41 15.41 -4.91
CA ALA A 219 -16.67 15.89 -6.26
C ALA A 219 -18.17 16.13 -6.57
N THR A 220 -19.07 15.37 -5.92
CA THR A 220 -20.52 15.41 -6.15
C THR A 220 -21.30 16.19 -5.12
N ASP A 221 -20.62 16.93 -4.25
CA ASP A 221 -21.22 17.85 -3.27
C ASP A 221 -21.79 19.10 -3.99
N ILE A 222 -22.59 18.85 -5.01
CA ILE A 222 -23.28 19.88 -5.76
C ILE A 222 -24.76 19.78 -5.38
N GLU A 223 -25.22 20.68 -4.53
CA GLU A 223 -26.63 20.76 -4.11
C GLU A 223 -27.60 20.74 -5.30
N GLN A 224 -27.19 21.32 -6.43
CA GLN A 224 -28.00 21.40 -7.64
C GLN A 224 -28.19 20.06 -8.35
N PHE A 225 -27.28 19.09 -8.12
CA PHE A 225 -27.35 17.76 -8.75
C PHE A 225 -28.24 16.78 -7.96
N MET A 226 -28.34 16.96 -6.65
CA MET A 226 -29.02 16.02 -5.75
C MET A 226 -30.46 16.45 -5.45
N ASP A 227 -31.26 16.62 -6.51
CA ASP A 227 -32.69 16.91 -6.37
C ASP A 227 -33.49 15.72 -5.74
N ALA A 228 -34.75 15.97 -5.41
CA ALA A 228 -35.60 14.98 -4.76
C ALA A 228 -35.80 13.72 -5.60
N ASP A 229 -35.91 13.86 -6.93
CA ASP A 229 -36.15 12.75 -7.84
C ASP A 229 -34.94 11.83 -7.92
N ILE A 230 -33.73 12.40 -7.98
CA ILE A 230 -32.47 11.66 -7.97
C ILE A 230 -32.29 10.92 -6.65
N ARG A 231 -32.60 11.57 -5.50
CA ARG A 231 -32.52 10.92 -4.18
C ARG A 231 -33.48 9.73 -4.08
N GLU A 232 -34.72 9.91 -4.52
CA GLU A 232 -35.71 8.82 -4.53
C GLU A 232 -35.32 7.68 -5.46
N LEU A 233 -34.82 7.99 -6.66
CA LEU A 233 -34.35 6.99 -7.61
C LEU A 233 -33.16 6.19 -7.06
N THR A 234 -32.23 6.87 -6.39
CA THR A 234 -31.08 6.26 -5.71
C THR A 234 -31.55 5.30 -4.59
N ALA A 235 -32.43 5.76 -3.73
CA ALA A 235 -32.98 4.94 -2.64
C ALA A 235 -33.67 3.67 -3.15
N ARG A 236 -34.48 3.80 -4.21
CA ARG A 236 -35.13 2.65 -4.85
C ARG A 236 -34.13 1.70 -5.51
N ALA A 237 -33.06 2.21 -6.12
CA ALA A 237 -32.03 1.38 -6.70
C ALA A 237 -31.29 0.59 -5.61
N HIS A 238 -30.89 1.23 -4.51
CA HIS A 238 -30.24 0.58 -3.36
C HIS A 238 -31.11 -0.55 -2.78
N ALA A 239 -32.39 -0.29 -2.52
CA ALA A 239 -33.30 -1.32 -2.03
C ALA A 239 -33.35 -2.56 -2.91
N ARG A 240 -33.45 -2.37 -4.25
CA ARG A 240 -33.47 -3.48 -5.20
C ARG A 240 -32.15 -4.25 -5.28
N ILE A 241 -31.01 -3.56 -5.11
CA ILE A 241 -29.70 -4.20 -5.09
C ILE A 241 -29.55 -5.01 -3.80
N THR A 242 -29.91 -4.43 -2.65
CA THR A 242 -29.90 -5.10 -1.34
C THR A 242 -30.79 -6.37 -1.34
N GLU A 243 -31.97 -6.29 -1.97
CA GLU A 243 -32.83 -7.47 -2.17
C GLU A 243 -32.10 -8.58 -2.94
N ALA A 244 -31.48 -8.27 -4.08
CA ALA A 244 -30.72 -9.28 -4.85
C ALA A 244 -29.54 -9.86 -4.06
N ILE A 245 -28.85 -9.03 -3.26
CA ILE A 245 -27.79 -9.48 -2.36
C ILE A 245 -28.38 -10.43 -1.31
N ARG A 246 -29.50 -10.10 -0.69
CA ARG A 246 -30.19 -10.93 0.30
C ARG A 246 -30.60 -12.28 -0.27
N ASP A 247 -31.15 -12.30 -1.47
CA ASP A 247 -31.58 -13.51 -2.16
C ASP A 247 -30.41 -14.39 -2.64
N GLY A 248 -29.17 -13.87 -2.62
CA GLY A 248 -28.00 -14.55 -3.16
C GLY A 248 -27.92 -14.55 -4.68
N ASP A 249 -28.76 -13.74 -5.35
CA ASP A 249 -28.74 -13.62 -6.81
C ASP A 249 -27.62 -12.68 -7.28
N SER A 250 -26.43 -13.27 -7.47
CA SER A 250 -25.23 -12.52 -7.83
C SER A 250 -25.33 -11.86 -9.22
N GLU A 251 -26.08 -12.46 -10.15
CA GLU A 251 -26.28 -11.86 -11.47
C GLU A 251 -27.23 -10.66 -11.41
N ALA A 252 -28.35 -10.77 -10.69
CA ALA A 252 -29.26 -9.66 -10.50
C ALA A 252 -28.59 -8.51 -9.73
N ALA A 253 -27.81 -8.81 -8.68
CA ALA A 253 -27.05 -7.83 -7.93
C ALA A 253 -26.07 -7.08 -8.84
N MET A 254 -25.27 -7.79 -9.65
CA MET A 254 -24.37 -7.21 -10.63
C MET A 254 -25.10 -6.30 -11.63
N ARG A 255 -26.13 -6.83 -12.30
CA ARG A 255 -26.87 -6.07 -13.32
C ARG A 255 -27.54 -4.83 -12.75
N ARG A 256 -28.13 -4.92 -11.54
CA ARG A 256 -28.78 -3.79 -10.87
C ARG A 256 -27.74 -2.73 -10.47
N MET A 257 -26.58 -3.14 -9.92
CA MET A 257 -25.50 -2.22 -9.59
C MET A 257 -24.92 -1.53 -10.83
N THR A 258 -24.64 -2.25 -11.91
CA THR A 258 -24.21 -1.66 -13.18
C THR A 258 -25.16 -0.54 -13.63
N ARG A 259 -26.47 -0.84 -13.65
CA ARG A 259 -27.47 0.16 -14.05
C ARG A 259 -27.47 1.39 -13.14
N HIS A 260 -27.31 1.18 -11.83
CA HIS A 260 -27.27 2.24 -10.84
C HIS A 260 -26.06 3.16 -11.04
N VAL A 261 -24.84 2.62 -11.11
CA VAL A 261 -23.62 3.42 -11.23
C VAL A 261 -23.52 4.12 -12.60
N CYS A 262 -23.86 3.44 -13.71
CA CYS A 262 -23.91 4.07 -15.03
C CYS A 262 -24.98 5.16 -15.15
N GLY A 263 -26.12 4.99 -14.49
CA GLY A 263 -27.18 6.02 -14.45
C GLY A 263 -26.70 7.28 -13.72
N PHE A 264 -26.04 7.09 -12.60
CA PHE A 264 -25.46 8.20 -11.81
C PHE A 264 -24.35 8.92 -12.57
N ALA A 265 -23.41 8.16 -13.20
CA ALA A 265 -22.31 8.73 -13.97
C ALA A 265 -22.80 9.64 -15.12
N ARG A 266 -23.84 9.21 -15.85
CA ARG A 266 -24.44 10.03 -16.93
C ARG A 266 -25.07 11.31 -16.40
N ALA A 267 -25.83 11.23 -15.32
CA ALA A 267 -26.44 12.40 -14.71
C ALA A 267 -25.38 13.38 -14.18
N ALA A 268 -24.30 12.87 -13.55
CA ALA A 268 -23.19 13.69 -13.07
C ALA A 268 -22.44 14.38 -14.23
N ALA A 269 -22.19 13.67 -15.34
CA ALA A 269 -21.51 14.23 -16.53
C ALA A 269 -22.28 15.37 -17.21
N GLU A 270 -23.59 15.41 -17.09
CA GLU A 270 -24.42 16.50 -17.62
C GLU A 270 -24.25 17.81 -16.81
N VAL A 271 -23.91 17.70 -15.52
CA VAL A 271 -23.80 18.84 -14.60
C VAL A 271 -22.35 19.27 -14.38
N ASP A 272 -21.43 18.31 -14.32
CA ASP A 272 -20.03 18.58 -13.99
C ASP A 272 -19.20 18.93 -15.24
N ARG A 273 -18.74 20.19 -15.29
CA ARG A 273 -17.86 20.71 -16.35
C ARG A 273 -16.42 20.93 -15.87
N ARG A 274 -16.05 20.38 -14.71
CA ARG A 274 -14.71 20.58 -14.12
C ARG A 274 -13.71 19.60 -14.69
N ASP A 275 -12.47 20.08 -14.89
CA ASP A 275 -11.35 19.29 -15.44
C ASP A 275 -10.70 18.34 -14.40
N GLY A 276 -11.18 18.29 -13.16
CA GLY A 276 -10.64 17.41 -12.11
C GLY A 276 -11.35 17.56 -10.77
N VAL A 277 -11.04 16.65 -9.85
CA VAL A 277 -11.62 16.60 -8.51
C VAL A 277 -10.80 17.47 -7.54
N GLU A 278 -11.42 18.49 -6.96
CA GLU A 278 -10.88 19.20 -5.80
C GLU A 278 -11.38 18.52 -4.52
N LEU A 279 -10.50 17.79 -3.86
CA LEU A 279 -10.81 17.20 -2.55
C LEU A 279 -10.58 18.26 -1.48
N THR A 280 -11.64 18.70 -0.83
CA THR A 280 -11.54 19.48 0.41
C THR A 280 -11.07 18.57 1.54
N ASP A 281 -10.13 19.07 2.34
CA ASP A 281 -9.68 18.36 3.54
C ASP A 281 -10.83 18.40 4.57
N PRO A 282 -11.31 17.26 5.10
CA PRO A 282 -12.42 17.26 6.06
C PRO A 282 -12.05 17.85 7.44
N GLU A 283 -10.77 18.29 7.62
CA GLU A 283 -10.29 18.87 8.88
C GLU A 283 -10.04 20.41 8.81
N ASN A 284 -10.54 21.11 7.78
CA ASN A 284 -10.44 22.58 7.72
C ASN A 284 -11.79 23.25 7.88
#